data_8b89fde2581e19108eea3f24d6222dd3
#
_entry.id   8b89fde2581e19108eea3f24d6222dd3
#
_cell.length_a   1.000
_cell.length_b   1.000
_cell.length_c   1.000
_cell.angle_alpha   90.00
_cell.angle_beta   90.00
_cell.angle_gamma   90.00
#
_symmetry.space_group_name_H-M   'P 1'
#
loop_
_entity.id
_entity.type
_entity.pdbx_description
1 polymer ?
#
loop_
_entity_poly.entity_id
_entity_poly.type
_entity_poly.pdbx_seq_one_letter_code
_entity_poly.pdbx_strand_id
1 'polypeptide(L)'
;LVLPGLVLSALAGCQVAPQGPATRPVPRPEAATPLPSPESAAIARHFARVEADLASRGLLRTDGDAADVTFSRRALVENFVKIALYDEYVTRSGQLVARETPSRLRRWEQPIRLGLVFGDTVPEAQRARDRAEVSAYSRRLSGLARLPIRIVDPGQANFQVLILNEDDRRTIGPRLRALVPGIDATAINTIETIPRSTFCLVLAFSRGDSSVYSRAVAVIRAEHPERLRQSCIHEELAQGMGLANDSPAARPSIFNDDEEFALLTRHDALLLKILYDRRLRPGMTEAEARPIVETIAAELMGGES
;
A
#
# COMPACT_ATOMS: atom_id res chain seq x y z
N LEU A 1 -96.85 -12.88 -9.46
CA LEU A 1 -96.17 -12.28 -10.65
C LEU A 1 -94.92 -11.56 -10.19
N VAL A 2 -93.75 -12.11 -10.51
CA VAL A 2 -92.39 -11.57 -10.22
C VAL A 2 -91.72 -11.35 -11.57
N LEU A 3 -91.42 -10.12 -11.92
CA LEU A 3 -90.58 -9.77 -13.07
C LEU A 3 -89.10 -9.84 -12.69
N PRO A 4 -88.19 -10.38 -13.54
CA PRO A 4 -86.73 -10.33 -13.28
C PRO A 4 -86.14 -9.04 -13.83
N GLY A 5 -85.36 -8.35 -13.01
CA GLY A 5 -84.54 -7.20 -13.38
C GLY A 5 -83.32 -7.54 -14.16
N LEU A 6 -83.09 -6.87 -15.27
CA LEU A 6 -81.90 -6.99 -16.14
C LEU A 6 -80.78 -6.13 -15.54
N VAL A 7 -79.66 -6.77 -15.20
CA VAL A 7 -78.43 -6.10 -14.76
C VAL A 7 -77.48 -5.93 -16.01
N LEU A 8 -77.32 -4.67 -16.43
CA LEU A 8 -76.32 -4.32 -17.46
C LEU A 8 -74.98 -4.15 -16.80
N SER A 9 -74.05 -5.09 -17.15
CA SER A 9 -72.64 -4.97 -16.76
C SER A 9 -71.90 -4.12 -17.81
N ALA A 10 -71.45 -2.94 -17.35
CA ALA A 10 -70.57 -2.10 -18.15
C ALA A 10 -69.13 -2.59 -18.09
N LEU A 11 -68.59 -3.05 -19.17
CA LEU A 11 -67.15 -3.37 -19.33
C LEU A 11 -66.37 -2.06 -19.56
N ALA A 12 -65.61 -1.65 -18.54
CA ALA A 12 -64.62 -0.58 -18.66
C ALA A 12 -63.37 -1.10 -19.31
N GLY A 13 -63.16 -0.84 -20.60
CA GLY A 13 -61.91 -1.14 -21.30
C GLY A 13 -60.83 -0.19 -20.90
N CYS A 14 -59.75 -0.71 -20.24
CA CYS A 14 -58.51 0.03 -20.01
C CYS A 14 -57.77 0.23 -21.34
N GLN A 15 -57.78 1.43 -21.88
CA GLN A 15 -56.91 1.78 -23.02
C GLN A 15 -55.49 1.99 -22.49
N VAL A 16 -54.58 1.09 -22.85
CA VAL A 16 -53.13 1.26 -22.65
C VAL A 16 -52.63 2.26 -23.69
N ALA A 17 -52.17 3.41 -23.22
CA ALA A 17 -51.55 4.42 -24.07
C ALA A 17 -50.23 3.86 -24.64
N PRO A 18 -49.89 4.07 -25.94
CA PRO A 18 -48.63 3.64 -26.50
C PRO A 18 -47.47 4.39 -25.80
N GLN A 19 -46.61 3.61 -25.16
CA GLN A 19 -45.37 4.16 -24.60
C GLN A 19 -44.46 4.53 -25.80
N GLY A 20 -44.16 5.84 -25.91
CA GLY A 20 -43.16 6.33 -26.87
C GLY A 20 -41.78 5.67 -26.63
N PRO A 21 -40.92 5.64 -27.66
CA PRO A 21 -39.60 5.02 -27.52
C PRO A 21 -38.85 5.61 -26.36
N ALA A 22 -38.45 4.74 -25.40
CA ALA A 22 -37.64 5.13 -24.24
C ALA A 22 -36.34 5.80 -24.74
N THR A 23 -36.23 7.10 -24.54
CA THR A 23 -34.98 7.81 -24.82
C THR A 23 -33.90 7.23 -23.91
N ARG A 24 -32.94 6.57 -24.54
CA ARG A 24 -31.72 6.11 -23.82
C ARG A 24 -31.12 7.32 -23.08
N PRO A 25 -30.80 7.19 -21.78
CA PRO A 25 -30.11 8.25 -21.07
C PRO A 25 -28.81 8.57 -21.81
N VAL A 26 -28.64 9.82 -22.22
CA VAL A 26 -27.38 10.31 -22.77
C VAL A 26 -26.36 10.17 -21.67
N PRO A 27 -25.21 9.46 -21.90
CA PRO A 27 -24.16 9.37 -20.91
C PRO A 27 -23.77 10.80 -20.47
N ARG A 28 -23.80 11.05 -19.16
CA ARG A 28 -23.32 12.34 -18.61
C ARG A 28 -21.86 12.46 -19.03
N PRO A 29 -21.40 13.59 -19.61
CA PRO A 29 -19.99 13.79 -19.94
C PRO A 29 -19.16 13.46 -18.69
N GLU A 30 -18.20 12.57 -18.83
CA GLU A 30 -17.25 12.26 -17.78
C GLU A 30 -16.52 13.57 -17.44
N ALA A 31 -16.58 14.01 -16.19
CA ALA A 31 -15.94 15.25 -15.78
C ALA A 31 -14.45 15.13 -16.07
N ALA A 32 -13.90 16.05 -16.84
CA ALA A 32 -12.48 16.07 -17.18
C ALA A 32 -11.64 16.08 -15.87
N THR A 33 -10.64 15.20 -15.79
CA THR A 33 -9.70 15.20 -14.65
C THR A 33 -9.08 16.59 -14.52
N PRO A 34 -9.11 17.23 -13.34
CA PRO A 34 -8.46 18.50 -13.12
C PRO A 34 -6.97 18.42 -13.46
N LEU A 35 -6.41 19.47 -14.03
CA LEU A 35 -4.98 19.51 -14.32
C LEU A 35 -4.18 19.74 -13.02
N PRO A 36 -3.02 19.08 -12.85
CA PRO A 36 -2.12 19.37 -11.74
C PRO A 36 -1.64 20.82 -11.77
N SER A 37 -1.35 21.39 -10.60
CA SER A 37 -0.79 22.72 -10.50
C SER A 37 0.60 22.83 -11.18
N PRO A 38 1.08 24.05 -11.47
CA PRO A 38 2.45 24.26 -11.93
C PRO A 38 3.51 23.70 -10.96
N GLU A 39 3.24 23.70 -9.67
CA GLU A 39 4.11 23.13 -8.64
C GLU A 39 4.16 21.61 -8.76
N SER A 40 3.02 20.92 -8.79
CA SER A 40 2.93 19.46 -8.99
C SER A 40 3.60 19.05 -10.30
N ALA A 41 3.37 19.81 -11.39
CA ALA A 41 4.05 19.58 -12.66
C ALA A 41 5.59 19.76 -12.58
N ALA A 42 6.07 20.70 -11.76
CA ALA A 42 7.52 20.89 -11.54
C ALA A 42 8.11 19.72 -10.72
N ILE A 43 7.36 19.19 -9.74
CA ILE A 43 7.72 17.99 -8.97
C ILE A 43 7.80 16.77 -9.90
N ALA A 44 6.83 16.58 -10.78
CA ALA A 44 6.84 15.48 -11.74
C ALA A 44 8.10 15.55 -12.66
N ARG A 45 8.46 16.74 -13.14
CA ARG A 45 9.71 16.93 -13.91
C ARG A 45 10.98 16.65 -13.08
N HIS A 46 10.95 16.96 -11.79
CA HIS A 46 12.07 16.63 -10.88
C HIS A 46 12.23 15.11 -10.77
N PHE A 47 11.17 14.37 -10.46
CA PHE A 47 11.24 12.92 -10.33
C PHE A 47 11.52 12.20 -11.64
N ALA A 48 11.10 12.75 -12.78
CA ALA A 48 11.50 12.23 -14.07
C ALA A 48 13.03 12.28 -14.29
N ARG A 49 13.70 13.34 -13.81
CA ARG A 49 15.16 13.42 -13.85
C ARG A 49 15.83 12.47 -12.84
N VAL A 50 15.24 12.32 -11.65
CA VAL A 50 15.71 11.36 -10.63
C VAL A 50 15.66 9.94 -11.18
N GLU A 51 14.51 9.50 -11.70
CA GLU A 51 14.39 8.15 -12.29
C GLU A 51 15.39 7.94 -13.45
N ALA A 52 15.55 8.93 -14.34
CA ALA A 52 16.50 8.84 -15.44
C ALA A 52 17.96 8.73 -14.95
N ASP A 53 18.35 9.46 -13.89
CA ASP A 53 19.66 9.34 -13.26
C ASP A 53 19.88 7.96 -12.66
N LEU A 54 18.95 7.49 -11.83
CA LEU A 54 19.00 6.17 -11.23
C LEU A 54 19.12 5.06 -12.29
N ALA A 55 18.28 5.10 -13.32
CA ALA A 55 18.31 4.15 -14.42
C ALA A 55 19.64 4.18 -15.20
N SER A 56 20.20 5.38 -15.43
CA SER A 56 21.51 5.54 -16.12
C SER A 56 22.67 4.92 -15.34
N ARG A 57 22.52 4.80 -14.02
CA ARG A 57 23.49 4.17 -13.11
C ARG A 57 23.23 2.66 -12.92
N GLY A 58 22.25 2.08 -13.63
CA GLY A 58 21.88 0.67 -13.53
C GLY A 58 21.08 0.32 -12.27
N LEU A 59 20.48 1.33 -11.62
CA LEU A 59 19.59 1.17 -10.46
C LEU A 59 18.14 0.98 -10.91
N LEU A 60 17.23 0.82 -9.97
CA LEU A 60 15.82 0.47 -10.19
C LEU A 60 15.64 -0.84 -10.97
N ARG A 61 16.47 -1.83 -10.68
CA ARG A 61 16.43 -3.17 -11.26
C ARG A 61 15.12 -3.87 -10.94
N THR A 62 14.68 -4.73 -11.87
CA THR A 62 13.47 -5.57 -11.68
C THR A 62 13.77 -7.06 -11.64
N ASP A 63 15.05 -7.43 -11.78
CA ASP A 63 15.58 -8.77 -11.85
C ASP A 63 16.18 -9.23 -10.49
N GLY A 64 15.45 -9.03 -9.40
CA GLY A 64 15.88 -9.37 -8.03
C GLY A 64 16.21 -10.85 -7.77
N ASP A 65 15.99 -11.72 -8.77
CA ASP A 65 16.37 -13.14 -8.76
C ASP A 65 17.56 -13.45 -9.68
N ALA A 66 18.25 -12.43 -10.20
CA ALA A 66 19.39 -12.60 -11.10
C ALA A 66 20.57 -13.34 -10.41
N ALA A 67 21.36 -14.06 -11.20
CA ALA A 67 22.44 -14.90 -10.69
C ALA A 67 23.58 -14.13 -9.98
N ASP A 68 23.70 -12.82 -10.25
CA ASP A 68 24.68 -11.94 -9.61
C ASP A 68 24.26 -11.46 -8.21
N VAL A 69 23.02 -11.76 -7.79
CA VAL A 69 22.45 -11.32 -6.50
C VAL A 69 22.29 -12.50 -5.53
N THR A 70 23.42 -12.94 -4.98
CA THR A 70 23.44 -14.00 -3.98
C THR A 70 23.52 -13.43 -2.57
N PHE A 71 22.95 -14.14 -1.61
CA PHE A 71 23.05 -13.81 -0.19
C PHE A 71 23.19 -15.08 0.66
N SER A 72 23.86 -14.95 1.78
CA SER A 72 24.05 -16.05 2.73
C SER A 72 22.88 -16.13 3.71
N ARG A 73 22.70 -17.32 4.33
CA ARG A 73 21.76 -17.48 5.45
C ARG A 73 22.03 -16.49 6.58
N ARG A 74 23.31 -16.24 6.89
CA ARG A 74 23.68 -15.28 7.93
C ARG A 74 23.22 -13.87 7.56
N ALA A 75 23.44 -13.44 6.31
CA ALA A 75 22.95 -12.14 5.85
C ALA A 75 21.43 -12.04 5.93
N LEU A 76 20.68 -13.09 5.55
CA LEU A 76 19.23 -13.13 5.68
C LEU A 76 18.76 -12.92 7.13
N VAL A 77 19.40 -13.59 8.10
CA VAL A 77 19.10 -13.45 9.53
C VAL A 77 19.40 -12.04 10.03
N GLU A 78 20.60 -11.51 9.76
CA GLU A 78 20.99 -10.16 10.20
C GLU A 78 20.09 -9.08 9.58
N ASN A 79 19.78 -9.20 8.29
CA ASN A 79 18.87 -8.27 7.61
C ASN A 79 17.45 -8.35 8.17
N PHE A 80 16.93 -9.57 8.45
CA PHE A 80 15.63 -9.71 9.10
C PHE A 80 15.60 -8.99 10.45
N VAL A 81 16.62 -9.18 11.27
CA VAL A 81 16.70 -8.52 12.59
C VAL A 81 16.67 -7.00 12.43
N LYS A 82 17.48 -6.45 11.54
CA LYS A 82 17.54 -5.01 11.30
C LYS A 82 16.23 -4.44 10.75
N ILE A 83 15.64 -5.12 9.80
CA ILE A 83 14.45 -4.61 9.08
C ILE A 83 13.15 -4.83 9.88
N ALA A 84 13.03 -5.93 10.63
CA ALA A 84 11.76 -6.26 11.32
C ALA A 84 11.75 -5.96 12.82
N LEU A 85 12.92 -5.75 13.45
CA LEU A 85 13.05 -5.57 14.92
C LEU A 85 13.67 -4.24 15.32
N TYR A 86 13.79 -3.32 14.36
CA TYR A 86 14.18 -1.93 14.60
C TYR A 86 13.16 -0.99 13.96
N ASP A 87 13.05 0.21 14.50
CA ASP A 87 12.26 1.29 13.94
C ASP A 87 13.18 2.29 13.24
N GLU A 88 12.80 2.71 12.04
CA GLU A 88 13.48 3.75 11.27
C GLU A 88 13.27 5.14 11.89
N TYR A 89 12.06 5.40 12.39
CA TYR A 89 11.66 6.69 12.93
C TYR A 89 11.27 6.62 14.39
N VAL A 90 11.58 7.70 15.13
CA VAL A 90 11.06 7.96 16.48
C VAL A 90 10.28 9.27 16.50
N THR A 91 9.22 9.33 17.30
CA THR A 91 8.50 10.58 17.52
C THR A 91 9.24 11.42 18.57
N ARG A 92 9.67 12.61 18.18
CA ARG A 92 10.23 13.63 19.10
C ARG A 92 9.50 14.95 18.93
N SER A 93 8.98 15.49 20.03
CA SER A 93 8.29 16.80 20.04
C SER A 93 7.20 16.92 18.95
N GLY A 94 6.45 15.85 18.68
CA GLY A 94 5.40 15.83 17.66
C GLY A 94 5.90 15.75 16.20
N GLN A 95 7.16 15.37 15.99
CA GLN A 95 7.74 15.15 14.66
C GLN A 95 8.35 13.74 14.56
N LEU A 96 8.28 13.13 13.39
CA LEU A 96 9.03 11.92 13.07
C LEU A 96 10.48 12.30 12.74
N VAL A 97 11.42 11.69 13.45
CA VAL A 97 12.86 11.91 13.28
C VAL A 97 13.48 10.56 12.91
N ALA A 98 14.21 10.51 11.80
CA ALA A 98 14.93 9.31 11.37
C ALA A 98 15.98 8.96 12.45
N ARG A 99 15.80 7.80 13.08
CA ARG A 99 16.69 7.25 14.09
C ARG A 99 16.40 5.78 14.29
N GLU A 100 17.31 4.94 13.82
CA GLU A 100 17.24 3.50 14.11
C GLU A 100 17.22 3.26 15.63
N THR A 101 16.19 2.55 16.09
CA THR A 101 16.05 2.15 17.51
C THR A 101 15.56 0.71 17.63
N PRO A 102 16.09 -0.09 18.59
CA PRO A 102 15.55 -1.41 18.87
C PRO A 102 14.05 -1.36 19.14
N SER A 103 13.33 -2.26 18.52
CA SER A 103 11.88 -2.37 18.59
C SER A 103 11.44 -3.80 18.91
N ARG A 104 10.16 -4.06 18.84
CA ARG A 104 9.58 -5.38 18.98
C ARG A 104 8.99 -5.83 17.67
N LEU A 105 8.95 -7.14 17.43
CA LEU A 105 8.31 -7.70 16.25
C LEU A 105 6.86 -7.22 16.16
N ARG A 106 6.51 -6.60 15.05
CA ARG A 106 5.15 -6.13 14.73
C ARG A 106 4.70 -6.70 13.41
N ARG A 107 3.46 -7.11 13.33
CA ARG A 107 2.82 -7.58 12.10
C ARG A 107 1.30 -7.60 12.24
N TRP A 108 0.63 -7.90 11.16
CA TRP A 108 -0.81 -8.16 11.17
C TRP A 108 -1.11 -9.59 11.61
N GLU A 109 -2.15 -9.76 12.44
CA GLU A 109 -2.69 -11.05 12.83
C GLU A 109 -4.12 -11.24 12.29
N GLN A 110 -4.64 -10.25 11.59
CA GLN A 110 -5.97 -10.24 10.98
C GLN A 110 -5.86 -9.92 9.48
N PRO A 111 -6.86 -10.31 8.66
CA PRO A 111 -6.89 -10.01 7.23
C PRO A 111 -6.68 -8.52 6.94
N ILE A 112 -5.84 -8.23 5.95
CA ILE A 112 -5.60 -6.88 5.46
C ILE A 112 -6.66 -6.55 4.40
N ARG A 113 -7.34 -5.42 4.59
CA ARG A 113 -8.26 -4.83 3.64
C ARG A 113 -7.63 -3.54 3.12
N LEU A 114 -7.14 -3.61 1.86
CA LEU A 114 -6.51 -2.47 1.20
C LEU A 114 -7.56 -1.55 0.59
N GLY A 115 -7.50 -0.27 0.90
CA GLY A 115 -8.27 0.78 0.25
C GLY A 115 -7.37 1.62 -0.64
N LEU A 116 -7.67 1.72 -1.94
CA LEU A 116 -6.93 2.60 -2.85
C LEU A 116 -7.62 3.95 -2.97
N VAL A 117 -6.87 5.00 -2.70
CA VAL A 117 -7.32 6.38 -2.78
C VAL A 117 -6.43 7.13 -3.76
N PHE A 118 -7.04 7.65 -4.81
CA PHE A 118 -6.34 8.50 -5.77
C PHE A 118 -6.71 9.96 -5.54
N GLY A 119 -5.74 10.84 -5.77
CA GLY A 119 -5.98 12.28 -5.84
C GLY A 119 -6.84 12.65 -7.06
N ASP A 120 -7.55 13.76 -6.98
CA ASP A 120 -8.48 14.17 -8.04
C ASP A 120 -7.73 14.51 -9.34
N THR A 121 -6.50 14.97 -9.23
CA THR A 121 -5.63 15.34 -10.37
C THR A 121 -4.88 14.17 -11.00
N VAL A 122 -5.00 12.93 -10.47
CA VAL A 122 -4.35 11.74 -11.02
C VAL A 122 -5.11 11.26 -12.25
N PRO A 123 -4.46 11.14 -13.44
CA PRO A 123 -5.12 10.71 -14.67
C PRO A 123 -5.67 9.28 -14.57
N GLU A 124 -6.83 9.02 -15.19
CA GLU A 124 -7.47 7.69 -15.13
C GLU A 124 -6.58 6.57 -15.67
N ALA A 125 -5.83 6.82 -16.73
CA ALA A 125 -4.87 5.84 -17.26
C ALA A 125 -3.78 5.45 -16.23
N GLN A 126 -3.34 6.40 -15.40
CA GLN A 126 -2.42 6.11 -14.30
C GLN A 126 -3.12 5.35 -13.18
N ARG A 127 -4.32 5.78 -12.77
CA ARG A 127 -5.12 5.07 -11.74
C ARG A 127 -5.33 3.59 -12.13
N ALA A 128 -5.62 3.32 -13.40
CA ALA A 128 -5.82 1.95 -13.89
C ALA A 128 -4.54 1.10 -13.77
N ARG A 129 -3.37 1.63 -14.16
CA ARG A 129 -2.08 0.95 -14.03
C ARG A 129 -1.73 0.70 -12.56
N ASP A 130 -1.81 1.71 -11.73
CA ASP A 130 -1.47 1.63 -10.31
C ASP A 130 -2.41 0.66 -9.56
N ARG A 131 -3.70 0.64 -9.90
CA ARG A 131 -4.66 -0.33 -9.37
C ARG A 131 -4.28 -1.77 -9.76
N ALA A 132 -3.87 -1.98 -11.00
CA ALA A 132 -3.44 -3.29 -11.48
C ALA A 132 -2.18 -3.76 -10.74
N GLU A 133 -1.19 -2.86 -10.56
CA GLU A 133 0.05 -3.12 -9.84
C GLU A 133 -0.22 -3.49 -8.37
N VAL A 134 -0.94 -2.65 -7.63
CA VAL A 134 -1.31 -2.93 -6.23
C VAL A 134 -2.09 -4.24 -6.12
N SER A 135 -2.98 -4.54 -7.07
CA SER A 135 -3.74 -5.79 -7.08
C SER A 135 -2.85 -7.01 -7.31
N ALA A 136 -1.91 -6.95 -8.24
CA ALA A 136 -0.96 -8.03 -8.50
C ALA A 136 -0.02 -8.25 -7.31
N TYR A 137 0.53 -7.17 -6.79
CA TYR A 137 1.46 -7.23 -5.67
C TYR A 137 0.81 -7.69 -4.36
N SER A 138 -0.41 -7.22 -4.05
CA SER A 138 -1.14 -7.68 -2.87
C SER A 138 -1.43 -9.20 -2.88
N ARG A 139 -1.69 -9.79 -4.05
CA ARG A 139 -1.81 -11.26 -4.17
C ARG A 139 -0.49 -11.97 -3.87
N ARG A 140 0.64 -11.44 -4.37
CA ARG A 140 1.98 -11.96 -4.06
C ARG A 140 2.27 -11.90 -2.56
N LEU A 141 2.05 -10.74 -1.93
CA LEU A 141 2.24 -10.55 -0.48
C LEU A 141 1.34 -11.49 0.33
N SER A 142 0.07 -11.64 -0.05
CA SER A 142 -0.87 -12.57 0.60
C SER A 142 -0.38 -14.02 0.55
N GLY A 143 0.18 -14.46 -0.57
CA GLY A 143 0.78 -15.79 -0.71
C GLY A 143 2.01 -15.99 0.16
N LEU A 144 2.92 -15.01 0.21
CA LEU A 144 4.16 -15.06 0.99
C LEU A 144 3.86 -15.07 2.51
N ALA A 145 2.97 -14.20 2.96
CA ALA A 145 2.60 -14.05 4.37
C ALA A 145 1.58 -15.10 4.84
N ARG A 146 0.94 -15.84 3.94
CA ARG A 146 -0.22 -16.70 4.22
C ARG A 146 -1.32 -15.97 5.01
N LEU A 147 -1.45 -14.67 4.76
CA LEU A 147 -2.43 -13.78 5.36
C LEU A 147 -3.34 -13.23 4.26
N PRO A 148 -4.67 -13.32 4.37
CA PRO A 148 -5.56 -12.77 3.36
C PRO A 148 -5.38 -11.26 3.20
N ILE A 149 -5.13 -10.81 1.97
CA ILE A 149 -5.08 -9.40 1.58
C ILE A 149 -6.09 -9.19 0.45
N ARG A 150 -7.02 -8.25 0.62
CA ARG A 150 -8.08 -7.98 -0.35
C ARG A 150 -8.24 -6.47 -0.56
N ILE A 151 -8.47 -6.07 -1.81
CA ILE A 151 -8.84 -4.68 -2.12
C ILE A 151 -10.33 -4.52 -1.83
N VAL A 152 -10.68 -3.46 -1.12
CA VAL A 152 -12.04 -3.10 -0.71
C VAL A 152 -12.28 -1.60 -0.93
N ASP A 153 -13.51 -1.14 -0.72
CA ASP A 153 -13.78 0.30 -0.67
C ASP A 153 -12.97 0.98 0.43
N PRO A 154 -12.41 2.18 0.19
CA PRO A 154 -11.57 2.86 1.17
C PRO A 154 -12.21 3.04 2.55
N GLY A 155 -13.53 3.24 2.62
CA GLY A 155 -14.27 3.35 3.89
C GLY A 155 -14.30 2.06 4.72
N GLN A 156 -13.99 0.92 4.12
CA GLN A 156 -13.96 -0.41 4.79
C GLN A 156 -12.54 -0.94 5.03
N ALA A 157 -11.52 -0.19 4.57
CA ALA A 157 -10.14 -0.61 4.64
C ALA A 157 -9.54 -0.45 6.04
N ASN A 158 -8.55 -1.29 6.34
CA ASN A 158 -7.67 -1.13 7.50
C ASN A 158 -6.24 -0.75 7.07
N PHE A 159 -5.93 -0.82 5.78
CA PHE A 159 -4.70 -0.33 5.20
C PHE A 159 -5.03 0.56 3.99
N GLN A 160 -4.78 1.84 4.09
CA GLN A 160 -5.00 2.82 3.02
C GLN A 160 -3.75 2.97 2.17
N VAL A 161 -3.89 2.95 0.85
CA VAL A 161 -2.84 3.27 -0.12
C VAL A 161 -3.27 4.54 -0.84
N LEU A 162 -2.58 5.63 -0.55
CA LEU A 162 -2.86 6.95 -1.07
C LEU A 162 -1.89 7.27 -2.20
N ILE A 163 -2.38 7.40 -3.42
CA ILE A 163 -1.59 7.82 -4.58
C ILE A 163 -2.03 9.23 -4.95
N LEU A 164 -1.22 10.22 -4.54
CA LEU A 164 -1.60 11.62 -4.50
C LEU A 164 -0.55 12.49 -5.17
N ASN A 165 -1.01 13.48 -5.94
CA ASN A 165 -0.17 14.62 -6.33
C ASN A 165 0.03 15.57 -5.15
N GLU A 166 0.99 16.47 -5.23
CA GLU A 166 1.32 17.46 -4.19
C GLU A 166 0.09 18.26 -3.75
N ASP A 167 -0.74 18.68 -4.73
CA ASP A 167 -1.94 19.46 -4.48
C ASP A 167 -2.95 18.70 -3.62
N ASP A 168 -3.18 17.42 -3.95
CA ASP A 168 -4.11 16.56 -3.24
C ASP A 168 -3.55 16.19 -1.84
N ARG A 169 -2.23 15.96 -1.74
CA ARG A 169 -1.57 15.53 -0.52
C ARG A 169 -1.60 16.60 0.57
N ARG A 170 -1.32 17.85 0.21
CA ARG A 170 -1.28 18.99 1.16
C ARG A 170 -2.61 19.28 1.83
N THR A 171 -3.70 18.78 1.30
CA THR A 171 -5.05 19.03 1.81
C THR A 171 -5.78 17.76 2.23
N ILE A 172 -5.07 16.64 2.34
CA ILE A 172 -5.66 15.31 2.57
C ILE A 172 -6.20 15.11 4.00
N GLY A 173 -5.81 15.94 4.97
CA GLY A 173 -6.10 15.77 6.39
C GLY A 173 -7.56 15.49 6.74
N PRO A 174 -8.55 16.25 6.25
CA PRO A 174 -9.96 15.94 6.52
C PRO A 174 -10.38 14.55 6.02
N ARG A 175 -9.90 14.14 4.83
CA ARG A 175 -10.17 12.83 4.25
C ARG A 175 -9.47 11.71 5.02
N LEU A 176 -8.24 11.95 5.50
CA LEU A 176 -7.52 11.01 6.37
C LEU A 176 -8.26 10.73 7.67
N ARG A 177 -8.80 11.76 8.33
CA ARG A 177 -9.60 11.57 9.55
C ARG A 177 -10.83 10.70 9.33
N ALA A 178 -11.46 10.82 8.16
CA ALA A 178 -12.60 9.99 7.80
C ALA A 178 -12.21 8.53 7.48
N LEU A 179 -11.09 8.32 6.78
CA LEU A 179 -10.63 7.00 6.35
C LEU A 179 -9.89 6.23 7.45
N VAL A 180 -9.22 6.94 8.36
CA VAL A 180 -8.39 6.38 9.43
C VAL A 180 -8.83 6.96 10.78
N PRO A 181 -9.97 6.53 11.32
CA PRO A 181 -10.46 7.03 12.61
C PRO A 181 -9.41 6.85 13.71
N GLY A 182 -9.08 7.94 14.41
CA GLY A 182 -8.07 7.95 15.46
C GLY A 182 -6.64 8.23 14.97
N ILE A 183 -6.43 8.56 13.69
CA ILE A 183 -5.14 9.09 13.24
C ILE A 183 -4.83 10.40 13.97
N ASP A 184 -3.63 10.52 14.49
CA ASP A 184 -3.23 11.71 15.23
C ASP A 184 -2.80 12.88 14.32
N ALA A 185 -2.69 14.07 14.91
CA ALA A 185 -2.32 15.26 14.18
C ALA A 185 -0.88 15.22 13.66
N THR A 186 0.03 14.51 14.35
CA THR A 186 1.42 14.35 13.93
C THR A 186 1.52 13.54 12.65
N ALA A 187 0.80 12.42 12.57
CA ALA A 187 0.75 11.60 11.36
C ALA A 187 0.15 12.36 10.17
N ILE A 188 -0.93 13.11 10.39
CA ILE A 188 -1.54 13.95 9.35
C ILE A 188 -0.54 15.01 8.87
N ASN A 189 0.06 15.75 9.80
CA ASN A 189 1.05 16.78 9.45
C ASN A 189 2.25 16.20 8.71
N THR A 190 2.75 15.02 9.13
CA THR A 190 3.82 14.32 8.43
C THR A 190 3.44 14.05 6.98
N ILE A 191 2.24 13.51 6.75
CA ILE A 191 1.75 13.22 5.39
C ILE A 191 1.59 14.51 4.57
N GLU A 192 1.00 15.57 5.13
CA GLU A 192 0.78 16.84 4.44
C GLU A 192 2.07 17.60 4.13
N THR A 193 3.16 17.33 4.88
CA THR A 193 4.43 18.07 4.76
C THR A 193 5.62 17.22 4.33
N ILE A 194 5.41 16.01 3.79
CA ILE A 194 6.49 15.13 3.28
C ILE A 194 7.45 15.92 2.39
N PRO A 195 8.75 16.01 2.70
CA PRO A 195 9.71 16.72 1.89
C PRO A 195 9.97 15.99 0.56
N ARG A 196 10.50 16.68 -0.43
CA ARG A 196 10.81 16.08 -1.76
C ARG A 196 11.91 15.01 -1.71
N SER A 197 12.74 15.03 -0.68
CA SER A 197 13.76 14.00 -0.44
C SER A 197 13.17 12.66 0.01
N THR A 198 11.94 12.63 0.51
CA THR A 198 11.20 11.41 0.86
C THR A 198 10.31 11.04 -0.31
N PHE A 199 10.60 9.92 -0.94
CA PHE A 199 9.88 9.45 -2.14
C PHE A 199 8.48 8.96 -1.78
N CYS A 200 8.40 8.13 -0.76
CA CYS A 200 7.17 7.55 -0.24
C CYS A 200 7.25 7.38 1.29
N LEU A 201 6.18 6.94 1.90
CA LEU A 201 6.12 6.76 3.35
C LEU A 201 4.98 5.83 3.72
N VAL A 202 5.19 4.91 4.67
CA VAL A 202 4.12 4.19 5.34
C VAL A 202 4.13 4.45 6.84
N LEU A 203 2.94 4.63 7.38
CA LEU A 203 2.70 4.69 8.82
C LEU A 203 1.79 3.53 9.20
N ALA A 204 2.26 2.64 10.09
CA ALA A 204 1.49 1.53 10.61
C ALA A 204 1.21 1.72 12.10
N PHE A 205 -0.02 1.41 12.52
CA PHE A 205 -0.52 1.69 13.85
C PHE A 205 -1.01 0.42 14.54
N SER A 206 -0.69 0.30 15.80
CA SER A 206 -1.23 -0.70 16.72
C SER A 206 -2.21 -0.06 17.70
N ARG A 207 -3.01 -0.87 18.42
CA ARG A 207 -3.91 -0.36 19.45
C ARG A 207 -3.24 -0.45 20.82
N GLY A 208 -3.20 0.65 21.54
CA GLY A 208 -2.55 0.71 22.87
C GLY A 208 -1.11 0.19 22.79
N ASP A 209 -0.74 -0.65 23.74
CA ASP A 209 0.61 -1.25 23.83
C ASP A 209 0.78 -2.54 23.01
N SER A 210 -0.19 -2.84 22.13
CA SER A 210 -0.12 -4.04 21.27
C SER A 210 0.97 -3.90 20.22
N SER A 211 1.60 -5.01 19.89
CA SER A 211 2.51 -5.13 18.73
C SER A 211 1.80 -5.70 17.47
N VAL A 212 0.47 -5.84 17.53
CA VAL A 212 -0.34 -6.26 16.37
C VAL A 212 -0.82 -5.03 15.63
N TYR A 213 -0.48 -4.93 14.35
CA TYR A 213 -0.98 -3.84 13.51
C TYR A 213 -2.50 -3.92 13.34
N SER A 214 -3.14 -2.78 13.41
CA SER A 214 -4.59 -2.64 13.25
C SER A 214 -4.97 -1.71 12.10
N ARG A 215 -4.10 -0.79 11.72
CA ARG A 215 -4.25 0.17 10.62
C ARG A 215 -2.91 0.52 10.02
N ALA A 216 -2.92 0.91 8.74
CA ALA A 216 -1.76 1.49 8.08
C ALA A 216 -2.19 2.49 7.00
N VAL A 217 -1.28 3.41 6.67
CA VAL A 217 -1.42 4.39 5.58
C VAL A 217 -0.11 4.46 4.82
N ALA A 218 -0.10 4.02 3.57
CA ALA A 218 1.00 4.25 2.63
C ALA A 218 0.69 5.48 1.78
N VAL A 219 1.66 6.34 1.59
CA VAL A 219 1.56 7.56 0.78
C VAL A 219 2.59 7.52 -0.32
N ILE A 220 2.12 7.52 -1.55
CA ILE A 220 2.92 7.43 -2.77
C ILE A 220 2.65 8.67 -3.61
N ARG A 221 3.71 9.32 -4.09
CA ARG A 221 3.56 10.48 -4.95
C ARG A 221 3.10 10.06 -6.35
N ALA A 222 1.98 10.61 -6.78
CA ALA A 222 1.48 10.37 -8.14
C ALA A 222 2.37 11.03 -9.22
N GLU A 223 3.20 12.00 -8.85
CA GLU A 223 4.20 12.65 -9.72
C GLU A 223 5.37 11.74 -10.08
N HIS A 224 5.58 10.64 -9.37
CA HIS A 224 6.64 9.70 -9.73
C HIS A 224 6.40 9.10 -11.12
N PRO A 225 7.44 8.96 -11.95
CA PRO A 225 7.38 8.12 -13.14
C PRO A 225 7.05 6.66 -12.75
N GLU A 226 6.74 5.87 -13.74
CA GLU A 226 6.16 4.53 -13.51
C GLU A 226 7.05 3.62 -12.67
N ARG A 227 8.34 3.56 -12.96
CA ARG A 227 9.28 2.66 -12.26
C ARG A 227 9.49 3.07 -10.80
N LEU A 228 9.72 4.35 -10.56
CA LEU A 228 9.90 4.87 -9.21
C LEU A 228 8.61 4.73 -8.38
N ARG A 229 7.44 4.88 -9.02
CA ARG A 229 6.15 4.66 -8.36
C ARG A 229 5.90 3.18 -8.04
N GLN A 230 6.30 2.26 -8.92
CA GLN A 230 6.27 0.82 -8.64
C GLN A 230 7.19 0.46 -7.47
N SER A 231 8.41 1.04 -7.42
CA SER A 231 9.33 0.88 -6.28
C SER A 231 8.62 1.25 -4.98
N CYS A 232 8.08 2.45 -4.89
CA CYS A 232 7.31 2.89 -3.73
C CYS A 232 6.11 1.98 -3.37
N ILE A 233 5.38 1.46 -4.37
CA ILE A 233 4.28 0.52 -4.09
C ILE A 233 4.80 -0.76 -3.44
N HIS A 234 5.91 -1.31 -3.95
CA HIS A 234 6.50 -2.53 -3.42
C HIS A 234 7.04 -2.35 -2.01
N GLU A 235 7.79 -1.29 -1.81
CA GLU A 235 8.42 -0.95 -0.55
C GLU A 235 7.38 -0.69 0.54
N GLU A 236 6.51 0.30 0.35
CA GLU A 236 5.57 0.75 1.38
C GLU A 236 4.53 -0.30 1.76
N LEU A 237 4.10 -1.13 0.81
CA LEU A 237 3.18 -2.22 1.15
C LEU A 237 3.89 -3.30 1.97
N ALA A 238 5.15 -3.62 1.70
CA ALA A 238 5.89 -4.62 2.43
C ALA A 238 6.34 -4.12 3.81
N GLN A 239 6.80 -2.85 3.91
CA GLN A 239 7.07 -2.20 5.19
C GLN A 239 5.81 -2.13 6.05
N GLY A 240 4.68 -1.77 5.46
CA GLY A 240 3.38 -1.77 6.12
C GLY A 240 2.89 -3.14 6.60
N MET A 241 3.53 -4.23 6.17
CA MET A 241 3.30 -5.57 6.71
C MET A 241 4.16 -5.89 7.94
N GLY A 242 5.18 -5.09 8.25
CA GLY A 242 6.02 -5.23 9.45
C GLY A 242 7.51 -5.36 9.17
N LEU A 243 7.96 -5.13 7.93
CA LEU A 243 9.38 -4.94 7.59
C LEU A 243 9.66 -3.42 7.65
N ALA A 244 9.66 -2.86 8.85
CA ALA A 244 9.41 -1.44 9.10
C ALA A 244 10.68 -0.55 9.13
N ASN A 245 11.85 -1.11 8.86
CA ASN A 245 13.12 -0.39 8.86
C ASN A 245 13.92 -0.71 7.59
N ASP A 246 14.82 0.17 7.23
CA ASP A 246 15.78 -0.05 6.17
C ASP A 246 17.14 -0.46 6.72
N SER A 247 17.95 -1.08 5.89
CA SER A 247 19.29 -1.51 6.22
C SER A 247 20.23 -1.40 5.01
N PRO A 248 21.21 -0.51 5.03
CA PRO A 248 22.20 -0.39 3.95
C PRO A 248 22.99 -1.69 3.67
N ALA A 249 22.95 -2.66 4.60
CA ALA A 249 23.59 -3.97 4.43
C ALA A 249 22.67 -4.99 3.74
N ALA A 250 21.40 -4.69 3.56
CA ALA A 250 20.44 -5.60 2.94
C ALA A 250 20.60 -5.59 1.42
N ARG A 251 21.21 -6.64 0.86
CA ARG A 251 21.34 -6.86 -0.58
C ARG A 251 21.22 -8.34 -0.91
N PRO A 252 20.38 -8.69 -1.93
CA PRO A 252 19.48 -7.83 -2.71
C PRO A 252 18.20 -7.48 -1.93
N SER A 253 17.84 -6.22 -1.85
CA SER A 253 16.64 -5.81 -1.09
C SER A 253 16.09 -4.48 -1.58
N ILE A 254 14.77 -4.30 -1.48
CA ILE A 254 14.11 -2.99 -1.64
C ILE A 254 14.24 -2.13 -0.36
N PHE A 255 14.81 -2.68 0.72
CA PHE A 255 14.96 -2.03 2.03
C PHE A 255 16.40 -1.59 2.31
N ASN A 256 17.16 -1.18 1.29
CA ASN A 256 18.57 -0.80 1.47
C ASN A 256 18.89 0.66 1.16
N ASP A 257 17.93 1.51 0.86
CA ASP A 257 18.06 2.95 0.56
C ASP A 257 18.95 3.30 -0.66
N ASP A 258 19.47 2.33 -1.40
CA ASP A 258 20.36 2.58 -2.54
C ASP A 258 19.64 2.60 -3.89
N GLU A 259 18.33 2.31 -3.91
CA GLU A 259 17.48 2.22 -5.09
C GLU A 259 17.98 1.18 -6.12
N GLU A 260 18.80 0.20 -5.72
CA GLU A 260 19.29 -0.82 -6.65
C GLU A 260 18.13 -1.64 -7.22
N PHE A 261 17.17 -2.04 -6.38
CA PHE A 261 16.02 -2.84 -6.79
C PHE A 261 14.72 -2.07 -6.65
N ALA A 262 13.92 -2.02 -7.71
CA ALA A 262 12.61 -1.39 -7.70
C ALA A 262 11.48 -2.34 -7.23
N LEU A 263 11.68 -3.65 -7.34
CA LEU A 263 10.63 -4.63 -7.06
C LEU A 263 11.10 -5.64 -6.02
N LEU A 264 10.16 -6.13 -5.21
CA LEU A 264 10.41 -7.12 -4.15
C LEU A 264 11.28 -8.27 -4.66
N THR A 265 12.45 -8.44 -4.05
CA THR A 265 13.43 -9.46 -4.41
C THR A 265 13.08 -10.83 -3.80
N ARG A 266 13.86 -11.86 -4.15
CA ARG A 266 13.78 -13.17 -3.48
C ARG A 266 14.18 -13.07 -2.00
N HIS A 267 15.17 -12.27 -1.67
CA HIS A 267 15.61 -12.03 -0.29
C HIS A 267 14.45 -11.44 0.53
N ASP A 268 13.80 -10.41 0.04
CA ASP A 268 12.66 -9.77 0.72
C ASP A 268 11.46 -10.71 0.86
N ALA A 269 11.23 -11.55 -0.14
CA ALA A 269 10.19 -12.59 -0.06
C ALA A 269 10.47 -13.60 1.06
N LEU A 270 11.75 -13.91 1.35
CA LEU A 270 12.13 -14.75 2.49
C LEU A 270 11.96 -14.00 3.81
N LEU A 271 12.29 -12.69 3.87
CA LEU A 271 12.02 -11.88 5.07
C LEU A 271 10.52 -11.89 5.42
N LEU A 272 9.64 -11.75 4.43
CA LEU A 272 8.19 -11.85 4.66
C LEU A 272 7.76 -13.24 5.14
N LYS A 273 8.30 -14.31 4.56
CA LYS A 273 8.02 -15.67 5.01
C LYS A 273 8.46 -15.91 6.45
N ILE A 274 9.62 -15.38 6.84
CA ILE A 274 10.12 -15.44 8.22
C ILE A 274 9.18 -14.65 9.14
N LEU A 275 8.86 -13.39 8.80
CA LEU A 275 8.01 -12.51 9.61
C LEU A 275 6.65 -13.16 9.93
N TYR A 276 6.06 -13.88 8.98
CA TYR A 276 4.76 -14.50 9.10
C TYR A 276 4.80 -16.00 9.51
N ASP A 277 5.98 -16.53 9.84
CA ASP A 277 6.05 -17.86 10.43
C ASP A 277 5.36 -17.88 11.80
N ARG A 278 4.61 -18.97 12.06
CA ARG A 278 3.78 -19.11 13.29
C ARG A 278 4.59 -19.21 14.58
N ARG A 279 5.88 -19.52 14.51
CA ARG A 279 6.79 -19.55 15.65
C ARG A 279 7.13 -18.15 16.16
N LEU A 280 7.14 -17.15 15.29
CA LEU A 280 7.29 -15.74 15.67
C LEU A 280 5.94 -15.18 16.13
N ARG A 281 5.96 -14.29 17.10
CA ARG A 281 4.77 -13.65 17.67
C ARG A 281 4.99 -12.14 17.81
N PRO A 282 3.99 -11.31 17.55
CA PRO A 282 4.06 -9.88 17.87
C PRO A 282 4.47 -9.66 19.33
N GLY A 283 5.32 -8.67 19.54
CA GLY A 283 5.87 -8.32 20.85
C GLY A 283 7.19 -8.97 21.21
N MET A 284 7.67 -9.96 20.44
CA MET A 284 8.99 -10.54 20.64
C MET A 284 10.09 -9.49 20.48
N THR A 285 11.06 -9.54 21.37
CA THR A 285 12.34 -8.83 21.30
C THR A 285 13.29 -9.54 20.32
N GLU A 286 14.40 -8.87 19.95
CA GLU A 286 15.45 -9.51 19.16
C GLU A 286 15.99 -10.79 19.83
N ALA A 287 16.26 -10.74 21.13
CA ALA A 287 16.79 -11.91 21.86
C ALA A 287 15.86 -13.12 21.81
N GLU A 288 14.54 -12.90 21.83
CA GLU A 288 13.53 -13.96 21.73
C GLU A 288 13.34 -14.46 20.30
N ALA A 289 13.38 -13.55 19.32
CA ALA A 289 13.08 -13.86 17.92
C ALA A 289 14.28 -14.49 17.19
N ARG A 290 15.52 -14.03 17.43
CA ARG A 290 16.73 -14.41 16.69
C ARG A 290 16.94 -15.93 16.58
N PRO A 291 16.90 -16.74 17.64
CA PRO A 291 17.09 -18.20 17.53
C PRO A 291 16.01 -18.88 16.66
N ILE A 292 14.79 -18.34 16.71
CA ILE A 292 13.68 -18.82 15.88
C ILE A 292 13.92 -18.46 14.40
N VAL A 293 14.35 -17.22 14.14
CA VAL A 293 14.68 -16.71 12.79
C VAL A 293 15.81 -17.54 12.17
N GLU A 294 16.87 -17.86 12.92
CA GLU A 294 17.98 -18.71 12.48
C GLU A 294 17.50 -20.10 12.04
N THR A 295 16.57 -20.69 12.80
CA THR A 295 15.97 -21.98 12.48
C THR A 295 15.13 -21.89 11.19
N ILE A 296 14.26 -20.88 11.08
CA ILE A 296 13.41 -20.68 9.90
C ILE A 296 14.26 -20.42 8.66
N ALA A 297 15.29 -19.57 8.77
CA ALA A 297 16.19 -19.27 7.67
C ALA A 297 16.94 -20.52 7.18
N ALA A 298 17.36 -21.41 8.10
CA ALA A 298 17.97 -22.69 7.75
C ALA A 298 17.00 -23.59 6.97
N GLU A 299 15.75 -23.68 7.39
CA GLU A 299 14.72 -24.46 6.71
C GLU A 299 14.40 -23.90 5.32
N LEU A 300 14.27 -22.57 5.19
CA LEU A 300 13.95 -21.92 3.92
C LEU A 300 15.08 -21.97 2.90
N MET A 301 16.33 -21.98 3.33
CA MET A 301 17.51 -22.01 2.46
C MET A 301 18.13 -23.41 2.35
N GLY A 302 17.83 -24.35 3.24
CA GLY A 302 18.38 -25.71 3.24
C GLY A 302 17.72 -26.65 2.23
N GLY A 303 16.60 -26.27 1.62
CA GLY A 303 15.95 -27.01 0.54
C GLY A 303 16.51 -26.74 -0.85
N GLU A 304 17.57 -25.94 -0.95
CA GLU A 304 18.21 -25.48 -2.19
C GLU A 304 19.67 -25.96 -2.32
N SER A 305 20.00 -27.13 -1.78
CA SER A 305 21.29 -27.81 -1.97
C SER A 305 21.22 -28.79 -3.14
#